data_e1e5a90fb098ca3658fe65e649df000c
#
_entry.id   e1e5a90fb098ca3658fe65e649df000c
#
_cell.length_a   1.000
_cell.length_b   1.000
_cell.length_c   1.000
_cell.angle_alpha   90.00
_cell.angle_beta   90.00
_cell.angle_gamma   90.00
#
_symmetry.space_group_name_H-M   'P 1'
#
loop_
_entity.id
_entity.type
_entity.pdbx_description
1 polymer ?
#
loop_
_entity_poly.entity_id
_entity_poly.type
_entity_poly.pdbx_seq_one_letter_code
_entity_poly.pdbx_strand_id
1 'polypeptide(L)'
;AASHAAALCPPIKEKNMFQAFLIKYGEIGVKGKNRYVFEDDLVDRIKRVLENVEGSFVVTKEKGRIYVEAEGEFDYEEAVAALQRVFGIVGICPVVIVEREGFEELSSHVMSYVREMYGGQKKTFKVHTRRAHKGFPMESMEINAELGGRILDEFPEMTVDVHKPDVTIHIEIRGRIYIYSEVIPGPGGMPLGTNGRSMLLLSGGIDSPVAGYMVAKRGVYIDAVYFHAPPYTSERAKQKVVDLAKKVAAYSGPIRLHVINFTDIQMYIYDQCPHDELTIIMRRYMMRIAQQIAEDTGCLALITGESIGQVAS
;
A
#
# COMPACT_ATOMS: atom_id res chain seq x y z
N ALA A 1 0.43 -17.64 -16.25
CA ALA A 1 1.47 -17.96 -15.29
C ALA A 1 2.56 -16.89 -15.40
N ALA A 2 2.41 -15.77 -14.70
CA ALA A 2 3.45 -14.76 -14.56
C ALA A 2 4.13 -15.02 -13.20
N SER A 3 5.33 -15.59 -13.26
CA SER A 3 6.28 -15.65 -12.16
C SER A 3 6.61 -14.22 -11.77
N HIS A 4 6.01 -13.70 -10.70
CA HIS A 4 6.54 -12.55 -9.98
C HIS A 4 7.79 -13.06 -9.28
N ALA A 5 8.96 -12.74 -9.86
CA ALA A 5 10.21 -12.84 -9.15
C ALA A 5 10.06 -11.95 -7.91
N ALA A 6 10.08 -12.55 -6.73
CA ALA A 6 10.20 -11.85 -5.49
C ALA A 6 11.49 -11.01 -5.61
N ALA A 7 11.35 -9.68 -5.54
CA ALA A 7 12.50 -8.81 -5.40
C ALA A 7 13.26 -9.32 -4.18
N LEU A 8 14.51 -9.75 -4.38
CA LEU A 8 15.39 -10.22 -3.32
C LEU A 8 15.58 -9.03 -2.38
N CYS A 9 15.01 -9.14 -1.19
CA CYS A 9 15.24 -8.17 -0.12
C CYS A 9 16.73 -8.11 0.17
N PRO A 10 17.35 -6.94 0.28
CA PRO A 10 18.78 -6.81 0.54
C PRO A 10 19.17 -7.53 1.85
N PRO A 11 20.37 -8.09 1.97
CA PRO A 11 20.81 -8.75 3.19
C PRO A 11 20.86 -7.78 4.39
N ILE A 12 20.73 -8.31 5.60
CA ILE A 12 20.54 -7.53 6.84
C ILE A 12 21.60 -6.44 7.07
N LYS A 13 22.84 -6.63 6.61
CA LYS A 13 23.92 -5.61 6.72
C LYS A 13 23.68 -4.37 5.84
N GLU A 14 23.02 -4.54 4.69
CA GLU A 14 22.74 -3.46 3.75
C GLU A 14 21.57 -2.57 4.21
N LYS A 15 20.71 -3.08 5.11
CA LYS A 15 19.53 -2.36 5.61
C LYS A 15 19.86 -1.22 6.56
N ASN A 16 20.95 -1.32 7.31
CA ASN A 16 21.38 -0.28 8.26
C ASN A 16 21.85 1.03 7.59
N MET A 17 22.09 1.01 6.27
CA MET A 17 22.42 2.23 5.53
C MET A 17 21.20 3.11 5.25
N PHE A 18 20.00 2.52 5.22
CA PHE A 18 18.77 3.24 4.92
C PHE A 18 18.17 3.87 6.18
N GLN A 19 18.08 5.19 6.18
CA GLN A 19 17.50 5.97 7.28
C GLN A 19 16.13 6.55 6.92
N ALA A 20 15.69 6.33 5.69
CA ALA A 20 14.43 6.87 5.21
C ALA A 20 13.83 6.06 4.06
N PHE A 21 12.54 6.29 3.83
CA PHE A 21 11.83 5.80 2.66
C PHE A 21 11.26 6.99 1.86
N LEU A 22 11.51 7.00 0.56
CA LEU A 22 10.81 7.86 -0.37
C LEU A 22 9.56 7.12 -0.87
N ILE A 23 8.40 7.70 -0.60
CA ILE A 23 7.10 7.12 -0.96
C ILE A 23 6.62 7.69 -2.28
N LYS A 24 6.36 6.79 -3.24
CA LYS A 24 5.73 7.10 -4.52
C LYS A 24 4.23 6.80 -4.44
N TYR A 25 3.40 7.74 -4.88
CA TYR A 25 1.97 7.55 -5.04
C TYR A 25 1.57 7.74 -6.51
N GLY A 26 0.46 7.10 -6.91
CA GLY A 26 0.03 7.07 -8.31
C GLY A 26 -1.16 7.99 -8.58
N GLU A 27 -2.38 7.48 -8.38
CA GLU A 27 -3.64 8.15 -8.75
C GLU A 27 -3.84 9.52 -8.08
N ILE A 28 -3.27 9.76 -6.92
CA ILE A 28 -3.27 11.06 -6.24
C ILE A 28 -2.64 12.14 -7.14
N GLY A 29 -1.63 11.78 -7.92
CA GLY A 29 -0.89 12.71 -8.77
C GLY A 29 -1.76 13.44 -9.82
N VAL A 30 -2.89 12.85 -10.23
CA VAL A 30 -3.81 13.43 -11.24
C VAL A 30 -4.98 14.21 -10.63
N LYS A 31 -5.03 14.39 -9.31
CA LYS A 31 -6.14 15.03 -8.57
C LYS A 31 -6.11 16.58 -8.59
N GLY A 32 -5.58 17.22 -9.58
CA GLY A 32 -5.70 18.68 -9.77
C GLY A 32 -5.55 19.53 -8.49
N LYS A 33 -6.47 20.48 -8.27
CA LYS A 33 -6.40 21.46 -7.19
C LYS A 33 -6.62 20.88 -5.78
N ASN A 34 -7.32 19.77 -5.63
CA ASN A 34 -7.60 19.11 -4.34
C ASN A 34 -6.61 17.98 -4.03
N ARG A 35 -5.51 17.88 -4.76
CA ARG A 35 -4.49 16.86 -4.53
C ARG A 35 -3.93 16.89 -3.11
N TYR A 36 -3.79 18.07 -2.52
CA TYR A 36 -3.25 18.25 -1.16
C TYR A 36 -4.07 17.50 -0.10
N VAL A 37 -5.40 17.40 -0.25
CA VAL A 37 -6.27 16.67 0.68
C VAL A 37 -5.89 15.18 0.69
N PHE A 38 -5.74 14.59 -0.49
CA PHE A 38 -5.35 13.18 -0.62
C PHE A 38 -3.91 12.92 -0.16
N GLU A 39 -3.01 13.89 -0.35
CA GLU A 39 -1.64 13.79 0.17
C GLU A 39 -1.63 13.85 1.71
N ASP A 40 -2.44 14.71 2.33
CA ASP A 40 -2.57 14.82 3.78
C ASP A 40 -3.15 13.54 4.38
N ASP A 41 -4.24 13.02 3.81
CA ASP A 41 -4.82 11.73 4.22
C ASP A 41 -3.81 10.58 4.10
N LEU A 42 -3.00 10.57 3.04
CA LEU A 42 -1.95 9.56 2.89
C LEU A 42 -0.86 9.70 3.95
N VAL A 43 -0.40 10.92 4.25
CA VAL A 43 0.57 11.20 5.32
C VAL A 43 0.04 10.73 6.67
N ASP A 44 -1.20 11.08 7.00
CA ASP A 44 -1.81 10.67 8.27
C ASP A 44 -1.98 9.15 8.36
N ARG A 45 -2.27 8.49 7.24
CA ARG A 45 -2.36 7.04 7.21
C ARG A 45 -1.00 6.37 7.39
N ILE A 46 0.05 6.90 6.76
CA ILE A 46 1.43 6.42 6.95
C ILE A 46 1.83 6.57 8.42
N LYS A 47 1.61 7.73 9.05
CA LYS A 47 1.91 7.94 10.46
C LYS A 47 1.26 6.89 11.34
N ARG A 48 -0.06 6.67 11.19
CA ARG A 48 -0.82 5.70 11.99
C ARG A 48 -0.32 4.26 11.89
N VAL A 49 0.11 3.81 10.71
CA VAL A 49 0.61 2.43 10.58
C VAL A 49 1.99 2.28 11.19
N LEU A 50 2.81 3.34 11.17
CA LEU A 50 4.14 3.35 11.75
C LEU A 50 4.13 3.53 13.29
N GLU A 51 3.04 3.99 13.90
CA GLU A 51 2.89 4.03 15.37
C GLU A 51 3.05 2.65 16.05
N ASN A 52 2.83 1.56 15.29
CA ASN A 52 2.96 0.19 15.80
C ASN A 52 4.29 -0.48 15.41
N VAL A 53 5.19 0.23 14.77
CA VAL A 53 6.51 -0.25 14.34
C VAL A 53 7.56 0.24 15.32
N GLU A 54 8.52 -0.60 15.67
CA GLU A 54 9.63 -0.21 16.54
C GLU A 54 10.47 0.89 15.87
N GLY A 55 10.64 2.02 16.58
CA GLY A 55 11.36 3.21 16.11
C GLY A 55 10.53 4.48 16.17
N SER A 56 11.17 5.60 15.83
CA SER A 56 10.51 6.90 15.70
C SER A 56 10.58 7.37 14.25
N PHE A 57 9.46 7.87 13.71
CA PHE A 57 9.37 8.24 12.30
C PHE A 57 8.82 9.65 12.12
N VAL A 58 9.48 10.45 11.31
CA VAL A 58 9.02 11.75 10.85
C VAL A 58 8.52 11.62 9.41
N VAL A 59 7.24 11.94 9.18
CA VAL A 59 6.64 11.88 7.84
C VAL A 59 6.43 13.29 7.33
N THR A 60 7.11 13.62 6.23
CA THR A 60 7.06 14.93 5.57
C THR A 60 6.58 14.80 4.13
N LYS A 61 6.04 15.90 3.58
CA LYS A 61 5.67 15.96 2.15
C LYS A 61 6.35 17.14 1.47
N GLU A 62 6.84 16.88 0.29
CA GLU A 62 7.29 17.89 -0.69
C GLU A 62 6.52 17.69 -2.00
N LYS A 63 6.61 18.66 -2.93
CA LYS A 63 5.91 18.59 -4.23
C LYS A 63 6.08 17.22 -4.93
N GLY A 64 5.05 16.38 -4.84
CA GLY A 64 4.98 15.09 -5.52
C GLY A 64 5.72 13.94 -4.86
N ARG A 65 6.14 14.08 -3.60
CA ARG A 65 6.83 13.05 -2.80
C ARG A 65 6.41 13.12 -1.35
N ILE A 66 6.42 11.97 -0.69
CA ILE A 66 6.33 11.84 0.75
C ILE A 66 7.60 11.14 1.22
N TYR A 67 8.18 11.61 2.30
CA TYR A 67 9.35 11.04 2.93
C TYR A 67 8.98 10.53 4.31
N VAL A 68 9.52 9.36 4.66
CA VAL A 68 9.43 8.75 5.98
C VAL A 68 10.86 8.62 6.47
N GLU A 69 11.25 9.44 7.43
CA GLU A 69 12.61 9.46 7.99
C GLU A 69 12.58 8.86 9.39
N ALA A 70 13.48 7.92 9.66
CA ALA A 70 13.63 7.33 10.98
C ALA A 70 14.57 8.19 11.84
N GLU A 71 14.18 8.40 13.10
CA GLU A 71 15.00 9.06 14.11
C GLU A 71 15.67 7.99 15.00
N GLY A 72 16.82 7.49 14.58
CA GLY A 72 17.56 6.43 15.27
C GLY A 72 17.32 5.04 14.70
N GLU A 73 17.49 4.01 15.54
CA GLU A 73 17.29 2.62 15.15
C GLU A 73 15.79 2.30 14.97
N PHE A 74 15.46 1.45 14.02
CA PHE A 74 14.08 1.02 13.75
C PHE A 74 14.05 -0.37 13.12
N ASP A 75 12.89 -1.05 13.19
CA ASP A 75 12.69 -2.31 12.48
C ASP A 75 12.34 -2.02 11.01
N TYR A 76 13.34 -2.22 10.14
CA TYR A 76 13.21 -2.00 8.69
C TYR A 76 12.15 -2.90 8.04
N GLU A 77 12.12 -4.20 8.39
CA GLU A 77 11.19 -5.16 7.80
C GLU A 77 9.75 -4.86 8.19
N GLU A 78 9.55 -4.54 9.45
CA GLU A 78 8.23 -4.20 9.98
C GLU A 78 7.73 -2.88 9.38
N ALA A 79 8.61 -1.88 9.23
CA ALA A 79 8.30 -0.61 8.58
C ALA A 79 7.88 -0.81 7.12
N VAL A 80 8.63 -1.58 6.35
CA VAL A 80 8.27 -1.91 4.96
C VAL A 80 6.95 -2.67 4.90
N ALA A 81 6.75 -3.68 5.75
CA ALA A 81 5.51 -4.46 5.80
C ALA A 81 4.29 -3.60 6.18
N ALA A 82 4.46 -2.63 7.08
CA ALA A 82 3.41 -1.66 7.44
C ALA A 82 3.07 -0.73 6.26
N LEU A 83 4.08 -0.17 5.60
CA LEU A 83 3.91 0.70 4.44
C LEU A 83 3.28 -0.03 3.24
N GLN A 84 3.59 -1.31 3.03
CA GLN A 84 2.99 -2.15 1.99
C GLN A 84 1.49 -2.43 2.20
N ARG A 85 0.91 -2.05 3.33
CA ARG A 85 -0.53 -2.16 3.61
C ARG A 85 -1.27 -0.84 3.43
N VAL A 86 -0.58 0.25 3.09
CA VAL A 86 -1.19 1.58 2.97
C VAL A 86 -1.67 1.82 1.54
N PHE A 87 -2.99 1.90 1.36
CA PHE A 87 -3.57 2.29 0.07
C PHE A 87 -3.18 3.72 -0.29
N GLY A 88 -2.85 3.92 -1.57
CA GLY A 88 -2.28 5.15 -2.11
C GLY A 88 -0.78 5.03 -2.44
N ILE A 89 -0.05 4.17 -1.73
CA ILE A 89 1.37 3.92 -2.00
C ILE A 89 1.50 2.99 -3.21
N VAL A 90 2.26 3.41 -4.23
CA VAL A 90 2.61 2.57 -5.39
C VAL A 90 4.04 2.07 -5.32
N GLY A 91 4.91 2.75 -4.58
CA GLY A 91 6.29 2.34 -4.41
C GLY A 91 6.90 2.90 -3.13
N ILE A 92 7.66 2.07 -2.45
CA ILE A 92 8.44 2.37 -1.26
C ILE A 92 9.90 2.26 -1.69
N CYS A 93 10.64 3.35 -1.66
CA CYS A 93 12.04 3.36 -2.04
C CYS A 93 12.89 3.59 -0.79
N PRO A 94 13.64 2.59 -0.30
CA PRO A 94 14.67 2.83 0.70
C PRO A 94 15.70 3.80 0.14
N VAL A 95 16.02 4.88 0.85
CA VAL A 95 16.90 5.94 0.35
C VAL A 95 18.04 6.22 1.32
N VAL A 96 19.19 6.52 0.75
CA VAL A 96 20.27 7.22 1.43
C VAL A 96 20.07 8.71 1.22
N ILE A 97 20.08 9.48 2.31
CA ILE A 97 19.95 10.93 2.28
C ILE A 97 21.34 11.54 2.40
N VAL A 98 21.63 12.48 1.51
CA VAL A 98 22.87 13.23 1.49
C VAL A 98 22.54 14.72 1.50
N GLU A 99 23.31 15.49 2.28
CA GLU A 99 23.18 16.94 2.25
C GLU A 99 23.57 17.49 0.88
N ARG A 100 23.01 18.63 0.52
CA ARG A 100 23.22 19.21 -0.80
C ARG A 100 24.55 19.98 -0.84
N GLU A 101 25.61 19.23 -1.08
CA GLU A 101 26.97 19.73 -1.30
C GLU A 101 27.32 19.74 -2.80
N GLY A 102 28.58 19.57 -3.14
CA GLY A 102 29.06 19.56 -4.53
C GLY A 102 28.90 18.21 -5.23
N PHE A 103 29.39 18.14 -6.47
CA PHE A 103 29.36 16.92 -7.26
C PHE A 103 30.30 15.84 -6.72
N GLU A 104 31.44 16.20 -6.17
CA GLU A 104 32.45 15.25 -5.65
C GLU A 104 31.90 14.51 -4.43
N GLU A 105 31.23 15.22 -3.52
CA GLU A 105 30.56 14.63 -2.36
C GLU A 105 29.42 13.68 -2.80
N LEU A 106 28.59 14.12 -3.75
CA LEU A 106 27.58 13.27 -4.35
C LEU A 106 28.18 11.99 -4.93
N SER A 107 29.27 12.14 -5.72
CA SER A 107 29.98 11.01 -6.32
C SER A 107 30.48 10.03 -5.28
N SER A 108 31.11 10.52 -4.21
CA SER A 108 31.60 9.69 -3.11
C SER A 108 30.47 8.87 -2.47
N HIS A 109 29.33 9.49 -2.21
CA HIS A 109 28.18 8.80 -1.64
C HIS A 109 27.56 7.77 -2.62
N VAL A 110 27.50 8.09 -3.93
CA VAL A 110 27.02 7.14 -4.94
C VAL A 110 27.98 5.94 -5.04
N MET A 111 29.31 6.16 -5.04
CA MET A 111 30.29 5.06 -5.06
C MET A 111 30.14 4.16 -3.81
N SER A 112 29.99 4.75 -2.63
CA SER A 112 29.76 3.99 -1.40
C SER A 112 28.45 3.20 -1.47
N TYR A 113 27.37 3.80 -1.98
CA TYR A 113 26.11 3.14 -2.19
C TYR A 113 26.22 1.93 -3.15
N VAL A 114 26.88 2.12 -4.30
CA VAL A 114 27.05 1.04 -5.29
C VAL A 114 27.91 -0.08 -4.73
N ARG A 115 28.98 0.25 -4.00
CA ARG A 115 29.85 -0.74 -3.36
C ARG A 115 29.10 -1.60 -2.36
N GLU A 116 28.26 -0.99 -1.52
CA GLU A 116 27.51 -1.67 -0.49
C GLU A 116 26.38 -2.55 -1.08
N MET A 117 25.65 -2.02 -2.05
CA MET A 117 24.52 -2.72 -2.65
C MET A 117 24.92 -3.74 -3.74
N TYR A 118 25.97 -3.49 -4.51
CA TYR A 118 26.25 -4.21 -5.74
C TYR A 118 27.71 -4.64 -5.91
N GLY A 119 28.59 -4.30 -4.97
CA GLY A 119 30.02 -4.66 -5.06
C GLY A 119 30.22 -6.15 -5.29
N GLY A 120 31.04 -6.52 -6.30
CA GLY A 120 31.29 -7.89 -6.70
C GLY A 120 30.15 -8.57 -7.49
N GLN A 121 29.06 -7.88 -7.81
CA GLN A 121 27.96 -8.44 -8.58
C GLN A 121 28.05 -8.05 -10.06
N LYS A 122 27.97 -9.03 -10.95
CA LYS A 122 27.89 -8.78 -12.39
C LYS A 122 26.49 -8.37 -12.76
N LYS A 123 26.26 -7.03 -12.96
CA LYS A 123 24.96 -6.46 -13.31
C LYS A 123 25.09 -5.37 -14.37
N THR A 124 24.02 -5.21 -15.15
CA THR A 124 23.85 -4.04 -16.00
C THR A 124 23.19 -2.92 -15.21
N PHE A 125 23.62 -1.68 -15.41
CA PHE A 125 23.10 -0.54 -14.68
C PHE A 125 22.87 0.69 -15.55
N LYS A 126 22.09 1.62 -14.98
CA LYS A 126 21.83 2.95 -15.51
C LYS A 126 21.77 3.95 -14.37
N VAL A 127 22.39 5.11 -14.53
CA VAL A 127 22.19 6.25 -13.62
C VAL A 127 21.07 7.13 -14.15
N HIS A 128 20.16 7.53 -13.28
CA HIS A 128 19.02 8.38 -13.61
C HIS A 128 18.86 9.51 -12.59
N THR A 129 19.35 10.69 -12.93
CA THR A 129 19.28 11.90 -12.10
C THR A 129 18.05 12.73 -12.44
N ARG A 130 17.32 13.14 -11.42
CA ARG A 130 16.22 14.10 -11.50
C ARG A 130 16.49 15.31 -10.62
N ARG A 131 16.56 16.49 -11.23
CA ARG A 131 16.73 17.76 -10.50
C ARG A 131 15.38 18.46 -10.38
N ALA A 132 14.86 18.58 -9.16
CA ALA A 132 13.74 19.45 -8.85
C ALA A 132 14.22 20.89 -8.58
N HIS A 133 15.49 21.07 -8.21
CA HIS A 133 16.14 22.32 -7.95
C HIS A 133 17.24 22.59 -9.00
N LYS A 134 17.08 23.64 -9.80
CA LYS A 134 18.01 23.98 -10.90
C LYS A 134 19.35 24.60 -10.44
N GLY A 135 19.53 24.87 -9.16
CA GLY A 135 20.74 25.47 -8.60
C GLY A 135 21.88 24.49 -8.32
N PHE A 136 21.81 23.24 -8.76
CA PHE A 136 22.94 22.32 -8.73
C PHE A 136 23.86 22.59 -9.92
N PRO A 137 25.20 22.58 -9.77
CA PRO A 137 26.15 23.09 -10.78
C PRO A 137 26.13 22.36 -12.13
N MET A 138 25.74 21.05 -12.12
CA MET A 138 25.76 20.21 -13.33
C MET A 138 24.36 19.89 -13.81
N GLU A 139 24.18 19.62 -15.09
CA GLU A 139 22.93 19.12 -15.64
C GLU A 139 22.72 17.62 -15.37
N SER A 140 21.43 17.17 -15.36
CA SER A 140 21.12 15.77 -15.04
C SER A 140 21.80 14.76 -15.96
N MET A 141 21.97 15.11 -17.24
CA MET A 141 22.65 14.23 -18.21
C MET A 141 24.15 14.17 -17.97
N GLU A 142 24.77 15.29 -17.60
CA GLU A 142 26.17 15.34 -17.23
C GLU A 142 26.47 14.53 -15.98
N ILE A 143 25.61 14.67 -14.95
CA ILE A 143 25.69 13.85 -13.72
C ILE A 143 25.58 12.36 -14.05
N ASN A 144 24.63 11.97 -14.93
CA ASN A 144 24.47 10.57 -15.31
C ASN A 144 25.69 10.01 -16.02
N ALA A 145 26.29 10.80 -16.94
CA ALA A 145 27.46 10.38 -17.71
C ALA A 145 28.71 10.25 -16.82
N GLU A 146 28.95 11.26 -15.99
CA GLU A 146 30.13 11.29 -15.11
C GLU A 146 30.08 10.20 -14.04
N LEU A 147 28.94 10.04 -13.35
CA LEU A 147 28.76 8.96 -12.37
C LEU A 147 28.79 7.59 -13.04
N GLY A 148 28.21 7.46 -14.24
CA GLY A 148 28.27 6.23 -15.01
C GLY A 148 29.71 5.81 -15.31
N GLY A 149 30.55 6.76 -15.74
CA GLY A 149 31.99 6.54 -15.97
C GLY A 149 32.73 6.10 -14.70
N ARG A 150 32.56 6.84 -13.59
CA ARG A 150 33.19 6.50 -12.31
C ARG A 150 32.78 5.12 -11.78
N ILE A 151 31.51 4.72 -11.97
CA ILE A 151 31.04 3.37 -11.60
C ILE A 151 31.73 2.31 -12.44
N LEU A 152 31.89 2.52 -13.76
CA LEU A 152 32.61 1.57 -14.62
C LEU A 152 34.09 1.43 -14.26
N ASP A 153 34.73 2.55 -13.90
CA ASP A 153 36.13 2.56 -13.50
C ASP A 153 36.38 1.82 -12.17
N GLU A 154 35.47 1.99 -11.20
CA GLU A 154 35.61 1.40 -9.87
C GLU A 154 35.06 -0.02 -9.76
N PHE A 155 34.02 -0.38 -10.54
CA PHE A 155 33.34 -1.69 -10.52
C PHE A 155 33.37 -2.33 -11.91
N PRO A 156 34.49 -2.92 -12.32
CA PRO A 156 34.70 -3.47 -13.68
C PRO A 156 33.77 -4.65 -14.01
N GLU A 157 33.14 -5.27 -13.00
CA GLU A 157 32.12 -6.30 -13.18
C GLU A 157 30.77 -5.77 -13.63
N MET A 158 30.50 -4.48 -13.45
CA MET A 158 29.27 -3.82 -13.88
C MET A 158 29.38 -3.28 -15.31
N THR A 159 28.27 -3.27 -16.03
CA THR A 159 28.20 -2.74 -17.40
C THR A 159 27.00 -1.82 -17.59
N VAL A 160 27.09 -0.84 -18.48
CA VAL A 160 25.99 0.10 -18.75
C VAL A 160 24.99 -0.49 -19.73
N ASP A 161 23.70 -0.48 -19.37
CA ASP A 161 22.59 -0.67 -20.31
C ASP A 161 21.53 0.41 -20.06
N VAL A 162 21.37 1.33 -21.00
CA VAL A 162 20.42 2.44 -20.89
C VAL A 162 19.00 2.09 -21.24
N HIS A 163 18.78 0.92 -21.89
CA HIS A 163 17.46 0.49 -22.37
C HIS A 163 16.79 -0.49 -21.41
N LYS A 164 17.51 -1.51 -20.97
CA LYS A 164 16.99 -2.56 -20.10
C LYS A 164 17.99 -2.96 -19.00
N PRO A 165 18.33 -2.01 -18.10
CA PRO A 165 19.27 -2.30 -17.03
C PRO A 165 18.66 -3.24 -15.98
N ASP A 166 19.50 -4.06 -15.34
CA ASP A 166 19.13 -4.83 -14.16
C ASP A 166 18.87 -3.91 -12.98
N VAL A 167 19.62 -2.79 -12.90
CA VAL A 167 19.55 -1.82 -11.81
C VAL A 167 19.51 -0.39 -12.38
N THR A 168 18.58 0.42 -11.87
CA THR A 168 18.59 1.86 -12.11
C THR A 168 18.95 2.57 -10.81
N ILE A 169 20.10 3.26 -10.80
CA ILE A 169 20.52 4.09 -9.66
C ILE A 169 19.85 5.44 -9.84
N HIS A 170 18.87 5.72 -8.99
CA HIS A 170 18.12 6.98 -8.99
C HIS A 170 18.79 7.99 -8.07
N ILE A 171 18.91 9.22 -8.55
CA ILE A 171 19.40 10.37 -7.80
C ILE A 171 18.36 11.49 -7.91
N GLU A 172 17.69 11.83 -6.82
CA GLU A 172 16.77 12.97 -6.79
C GLU A 172 17.42 14.14 -6.05
N ILE A 173 17.75 15.22 -6.78
CA ILE A 173 18.33 16.46 -6.24
C ILE A 173 17.20 17.44 -5.97
N ARG A 174 16.96 17.72 -4.68
CA ARG A 174 15.93 18.62 -4.15
C ARG A 174 16.53 19.55 -3.09
N GLY A 175 15.87 19.78 -1.96
CA GLY A 175 16.46 20.40 -0.78
C GLY A 175 17.67 19.62 -0.28
N ARG A 176 17.53 18.30 -0.20
CA ARG A 176 18.59 17.30 0.00
C ARG A 176 18.72 16.40 -1.23
N ILE A 177 19.69 15.51 -1.24
CA ILE A 177 19.88 14.52 -2.30
C ILE A 177 19.46 13.15 -1.80
N TYR A 178 18.73 12.42 -2.61
CA TYR A 178 18.20 11.07 -2.30
C TYR A 178 18.74 10.08 -3.32
N ILE A 179 19.42 9.03 -2.84
CA ILE A 179 20.02 7.97 -3.66
C ILE A 179 19.28 6.70 -3.36
N TYR A 180 18.78 6.01 -4.40
CA TYR A 180 18.09 4.72 -4.27
C TYR A 180 18.12 3.95 -5.59
N SER A 181 17.95 2.64 -5.53
CA SER A 181 17.84 1.78 -6.71
C SER A 181 16.68 0.78 -6.59
N GLU A 182 16.16 0.59 -5.40
CA GLU A 182 15.06 -0.33 -5.15
C GLU A 182 13.72 0.41 -5.10
N VAL A 183 12.69 -0.25 -5.63
CA VAL A 183 11.30 0.21 -5.53
C VAL A 183 10.44 -0.97 -5.08
N ILE A 184 10.18 -1.07 -3.81
CA ILE A 184 9.31 -2.09 -3.24
C ILE A 184 7.86 -1.73 -3.58
N PRO A 185 7.07 -2.64 -4.20
CA PRO A 185 5.72 -2.31 -4.62
C PRO A 185 4.77 -2.14 -3.43
N GLY A 186 3.96 -1.09 -3.48
CA GLY A 186 2.83 -0.87 -2.59
C GLY A 186 1.49 -1.30 -3.22
N PRO A 187 0.38 -1.28 -2.46
CA PRO A 187 -0.93 -1.73 -2.94
C PRO A 187 -1.57 -0.81 -3.98
N GLY A 188 -1.12 0.43 -4.10
CA GLY A 188 -1.74 1.45 -4.96
C GLY A 188 -3.12 1.89 -4.46
N GLY A 189 -3.93 2.46 -5.35
CA GLY A 189 -5.28 2.95 -5.03
C GLY A 189 -5.29 4.36 -4.44
N MET A 190 -6.29 4.62 -3.59
CA MET A 190 -6.55 5.92 -2.96
C MET A 190 -6.43 5.83 -1.44
N PRO A 191 -6.01 6.89 -0.75
CA PRO A 191 -6.00 6.91 0.72
C PRO A 191 -7.38 6.67 1.29
N LEU A 192 -7.43 5.90 2.37
CA LEU A 192 -8.69 5.58 3.06
C LEU A 192 -9.34 6.82 3.65
N GLY A 193 -10.66 6.89 3.51
CA GLY A 193 -11.48 7.99 4.03
C GLY A 193 -11.80 9.06 3.00
N THR A 194 -11.09 9.11 1.87
CA THR A 194 -11.29 10.11 0.82
C THR A 194 -12.63 9.98 0.09
N ASN A 195 -13.29 8.82 0.14
CA ASN A 195 -14.54 8.51 -0.57
C ASN A 195 -15.65 7.98 0.36
N GLY A 196 -15.68 8.43 1.62
CA GLY A 196 -16.75 8.10 2.56
C GLY A 196 -16.64 6.69 3.15
N ARG A 197 -17.79 6.13 3.54
CA ARG A 197 -17.93 4.84 4.24
C ARG A 197 -19.00 3.98 3.58
N SER A 198 -18.80 2.66 3.57
CA SER A 198 -19.77 1.70 3.03
C SER A 198 -19.90 0.47 3.95
N MET A 199 -21.05 -0.19 3.88
CA MET A 199 -21.38 -1.39 4.64
C MET A 199 -21.16 -2.62 3.78
N LEU A 200 -20.24 -3.48 4.19
CA LEU A 200 -19.93 -4.77 3.53
C LEU A 200 -20.82 -5.89 4.11
N LEU A 201 -21.59 -6.56 3.28
CA LEU A 201 -22.23 -7.82 3.64
C LEU A 201 -21.16 -8.91 3.63
N LEU A 202 -20.57 -9.18 4.80
CA LEU A 202 -19.45 -10.09 4.94
C LEU A 202 -19.95 -11.51 5.21
N SER A 203 -19.50 -12.46 4.42
CA SER A 203 -19.80 -13.89 4.58
C SER A 203 -18.54 -14.70 4.87
N GLY A 204 -18.70 -15.99 5.13
CA GLY A 204 -17.58 -16.93 5.27
C GLY A 204 -16.93 -17.35 3.94
N GLY A 205 -17.41 -16.86 2.79
CA GLY A 205 -16.84 -17.09 1.47
C GLY A 205 -15.63 -16.18 1.18
N ILE A 206 -15.00 -16.38 0.02
CA ILE A 206 -13.82 -15.60 -0.41
C ILE A 206 -14.21 -14.30 -1.13
N ASP A 207 -15.38 -14.22 -1.74
CA ASP A 207 -15.76 -13.09 -2.61
C ASP A 207 -16.03 -11.81 -1.82
N SER A 208 -16.76 -11.92 -0.70
CA SER A 208 -17.12 -10.74 0.09
C SER A 208 -15.90 -10.01 0.72
N PRO A 209 -14.90 -10.67 1.32
CA PRO A 209 -13.71 -9.96 1.79
C PRO A 209 -12.88 -9.37 0.65
N VAL A 210 -12.84 -10.01 -0.53
CA VAL A 210 -12.18 -9.47 -1.72
C VAL A 210 -12.90 -8.21 -2.22
N ALA A 211 -14.24 -8.23 -2.28
CA ALA A 211 -15.03 -7.04 -2.62
C ALA A 211 -14.77 -5.90 -1.64
N GLY A 212 -14.74 -6.18 -0.33
CA GLY A 212 -14.38 -5.21 0.70
C GLY A 212 -13.00 -4.60 0.50
N TYR A 213 -11.99 -5.43 0.24
CA TYR A 213 -10.63 -4.98 -0.08
C TYR A 213 -10.60 -4.08 -1.33
N MET A 214 -11.27 -4.49 -2.41
CA MET A 214 -11.28 -3.74 -3.67
C MET A 214 -11.94 -2.36 -3.50
N VAL A 215 -13.03 -2.27 -2.74
CA VAL A 215 -13.72 -1.00 -2.46
C VAL A 215 -12.88 -0.14 -1.50
N ALA A 216 -12.30 -0.72 -0.46
CA ALA A 216 -11.39 -0.01 0.45
C ALA A 216 -10.20 0.59 -0.29
N LYS A 217 -9.64 -0.13 -1.27
CA LYS A 217 -8.55 0.35 -2.14
C LYS A 217 -8.96 1.59 -2.96
N ARG A 218 -10.24 1.89 -3.09
CA ARG A 218 -10.76 3.12 -3.72
C ARG A 218 -10.95 4.28 -2.74
N GLY A 219 -10.41 4.15 -1.51
CA GLY A 219 -10.47 5.19 -0.49
C GLY A 219 -11.71 5.18 0.38
N VAL A 220 -12.46 4.08 0.40
CA VAL A 220 -13.70 3.94 1.17
C VAL A 220 -13.44 3.23 2.49
N TYR A 221 -13.90 3.81 3.61
CA TYR A 221 -13.94 3.10 4.89
C TYR A 221 -14.98 1.97 4.84
N ILE A 222 -14.66 0.83 5.44
CA ILE A 222 -15.53 -0.34 5.46
C ILE A 222 -16.03 -0.57 6.89
N ASP A 223 -17.35 -0.60 7.07
CA ASP A 223 -18.01 -1.33 8.15
C ASP A 223 -18.57 -2.61 7.58
N ALA A 224 -18.87 -3.62 8.40
CA ALA A 224 -19.36 -4.90 7.92
C ALA A 224 -20.58 -5.39 8.71
N VAL A 225 -21.47 -6.12 8.05
CA VAL A 225 -22.58 -6.83 8.65
C VAL A 225 -22.48 -8.31 8.31
N TYR A 226 -22.70 -9.16 9.34
CA TYR A 226 -22.75 -10.62 9.23
C TYR A 226 -24.06 -11.13 9.81
N PHE A 227 -24.76 -11.98 9.06
CA PHE A 227 -25.99 -12.63 9.49
C PHE A 227 -25.67 -14.01 10.06
N HIS A 228 -25.90 -14.17 11.35
CA HIS A 228 -25.65 -15.38 12.11
C HIS A 228 -26.98 -16.02 12.51
N ALA A 229 -27.19 -17.30 12.24
CA ALA A 229 -28.42 -18.00 12.51
C ALA A 229 -28.16 -19.30 13.31
N PRO A 230 -27.82 -19.24 14.60
CA PRO A 230 -27.67 -20.42 15.43
C PRO A 230 -29.02 -21.12 15.62
N PRO A 231 -29.08 -22.48 15.67
CA PRO A 231 -27.97 -23.43 15.56
C PRO A 231 -27.58 -23.79 14.12
N TYR A 232 -28.21 -23.19 13.09
CA TYR A 232 -27.98 -23.51 11.67
C TYR A 232 -26.62 -23.03 11.19
N THR A 233 -26.07 -21.96 11.77
CA THR A 233 -24.70 -21.55 11.58
C THR A 233 -23.89 -21.74 12.84
N SER A 234 -22.73 -22.39 12.72
CA SER A 234 -21.87 -22.70 13.87
C SER A 234 -21.06 -21.49 14.35
N GLU A 235 -20.63 -21.48 15.61
CA GLU A 235 -19.68 -20.49 16.13
C GLU A 235 -18.35 -20.51 15.37
N ARG A 236 -17.93 -21.66 14.82
CA ARG A 236 -16.75 -21.74 13.95
C ARG A 236 -16.94 -20.93 12.65
N ALA A 237 -18.15 -20.92 12.07
CA ALA A 237 -18.47 -20.11 10.91
C ALA A 237 -18.39 -18.60 11.23
N LYS A 238 -18.90 -18.20 12.41
CA LYS A 238 -18.79 -16.82 12.90
C LYS A 238 -17.33 -16.42 13.13
N GLN A 239 -16.53 -17.28 13.77
CA GLN A 239 -15.11 -17.02 13.99
C GLN A 239 -14.36 -16.83 12.66
N LYS A 240 -14.66 -17.64 11.63
CA LYS A 240 -14.10 -17.48 10.29
C LYS A 240 -14.40 -16.09 9.71
N VAL A 241 -15.61 -15.58 9.89
CA VAL A 241 -15.99 -14.23 9.42
C VAL A 241 -15.21 -13.16 10.17
N VAL A 242 -15.02 -13.30 11.48
CA VAL A 242 -14.17 -12.40 12.28
C VAL A 242 -12.73 -12.40 11.76
N ASP A 243 -12.19 -13.56 11.44
CA ASP A 243 -10.82 -13.69 10.93
C ASP A 243 -10.67 -13.07 9.52
N LEU A 244 -11.70 -13.21 8.68
CA LEU A 244 -11.75 -12.54 7.37
C LEU A 244 -11.84 -11.01 7.53
N ALA A 245 -12.66 -10.51 8.46
CA ALA A 245 -12.74 -9.09 8.78
C ALA A 245 -11.38 -8.54 9.23
N LYS A 246 -10.64 -9.26 10.08
CA LYS A 246 -9.27 -8.89 10.50
C LYS A 246 -8.30 -8.80 9.32
N LYS A 247 -8.38 -9.73 8.38
CA LYS A 247 -7.53 -9.69 7.16
C LYS A 247 -7.80 -8.47 6.30
N VAL A 248 -9.06 -8.10 6.12
CA VAL A 248 -9.43 -6.86 5.41
C VAL A 248 -8.99 -5.63 6.21
N ALA A 249 -9.20 -5.63 7.53
CA ALA A 249 -8.84 -4.54 8.43
C ALA A 249 -7.33 -4.22 8.43
N ALA A 250 -6.47 -5.19 8.14
CA ALA A 250 -5.04 -4.97 7.99
C ALA A 250 -4.70 -3.91 6.91
N TYR A 251 -5.56 -3.73 5.93
CA TYR A 251 -5.44 -2.74 4.86
C TYR A 251 -6.41 -1.57 5.02
N SER A 252 -7.68 -1.87 5.37
CA SER A 252 -8.75 -0.87 5.47
C SER A 252 -8.83 -0.16 6.82
N GLY A 253 -7.93 -0.49 7.76
CA GLY A 253 -8.05 -0.04 9.14
C GLY A 253 -9.22 -0.70 9.89
N PRO A 254 -9.56 -0.21 11.09
CA PRO A 254 -10.59 -0.83 11.93
C PRO A 254 -11.92 -0.98 11.22
N ILE A 255 -12.49 -2.18 11.27
CA ILE A 255 -13.83 -2.52 10.75
C ILE A 255 -14.76 -2.73 11.94
N ARG A 256 -15.91 -2.04 11.96
CA ARG A 256 -17.00 -2.32 12.87
C ARG A 256 -17.81 -3.48 12.27
N LEU A 257 -17.78 -4.65 12.91
CA LEU A 257 -18.53 -5.82 12.48
C LEU A 257 -19.85 -5.92 13.27
N HIS A 258 -20.98 -5.72 12.59
CA HIS A 258 -22.31 -5.91 13.11
C HIS A 258 -22.71 -7.38 12.92
N VAL A 259 -22.92 -8.10 14.04
CA VAL A 259 -23.37 -9.50 14.01
C VAL A 259 -24.86 -9.53 14.32
N ILE A 260 -25.67 -9.89 13.34
CA ILE A 260 -27.13 -9.92 13.45
C ILE A 260 -27.59 -11.36 13.69
N ASN A 261 -28.35 -11.60 14.77
CA ASN A 261 -29.05 -12.85 14.93
C ASN A 261 -30.22 -12.92 13.95
N PHE A 262 -30.12 -13.83 12.99
CA PHE A 262 -31.09 -13.96 11.90
C PHE A 262 -32.00 -15.20 12.08
N THR A 263 -31.87 -15.96 13.17
CA THR A 263 -32.56 -17.22 13.38
C THR A 263 -34.08 -17.08 13.32
N ASP A 264 -34.65 -16.16 14.11
CA ASP A 264 -36.10 -16.00 14.20
C ASP A 264 -36.70 -15.53 12.86
N ILE A 265 -36.00 -14.63 12.16
CA ILE A 265 -36.40 -14.16 10.85
C ILE A 265 -36.35 -15.32 9.84
N GLN A 266 -35.29 -16.10 9.87
CA GLN A 266 -35.12 -17.25 8.97
C GLN A 266 -36.22 -18.29 9.19
N MET A 267 -36.53 -18.60 10.43
CA MET A 267 -37.61 -19.55 10.78
C MET A 267 -38.98 -19.03 10.35
N TYR A 268 -39.27 -17.75 10.63
CA TYR A 268 -40.51 -17.14 10.20
C TYR A 268 -40.67 -17.17 8.65
N ILE A 269 -39.62 -16.88 7.91
CA ILE A 269 -39.65 -16.96 6.44
C ILE A 269 -39.88 -18.40 5.98
N TYR A 270 -39.24 -19.39 6.65
CA TYR A 270 -39.36 -20.79 6.33
C TYR A 270 -40.83 -21.28 6.52
N ASP A 271 -41.51 -20.81 7.57
CA ASP A 271 -42.88 -21.22 7.91
C ASP A 271 -43.94 -20.51 7.07
N GLN A 272 -43.68 -19.26 6.60
CA GLN A 272 -44.71 -18.42 5.99
C GLN A 272 -44.54 -18.24 4.48
N CYS A 273 -43.42 -18.64 3.88
CA CYS A 273 -43.12 -18.35 2.48
C CYS A 273 -42.95 -19.62 1.63
N PRO A 274 -43.18 -19.56 0.31
CA PRO A 274 -42.92 -20.66 -0.60
C PRO A 274 -41.46 -21.12 -0.53
N HIS A 275 -41.24 -22.43 -0.45
CA HIS A 275 -39.91 -23.01 -0.26
C HIS A 275 -38.93 -22.71 -1.39
N ASP A 276 -39.40 -22.59 -2.63
CA ASP A 276 -38.62 -22.28 -3.83
C ASP A 276 -38.13 -20.81 -3.85
N GLU A 277 -38.78 -19.93 -3.04
CA GLU A 277 -38.44 -18.50 -2.96
C GLU A 277 -37.65 -18.12 -1.70
N LEU A 278 -37.43 -19.05 -0.77
CA LEU A 278 -36.82 -18.77 0.53
C LEU A 278 -35.51 -18.02 0.44
N THR A 279 -34.62 -18.42 -0.46
CA THR A 279 -33.31 -17.77 -0.63
C THR A 279 -33.45 -16.31 -1.06
N ILE A 280 -34.36 -16.03 -2.00
CA ILE A 280 -34.60 -14.67 -2.52
C ILE A 280 -35.19 -13.80 -1.42
N ILE A 281 -36.18 -14.35 -0.68
CA ILE A 281 -36.86 -13.62 0.40
C ILE A 281 -35.87 -13.33 1.54
N MET A 282 -35.09 -14.32 1.99
CA MET A 282 -34.06 -14.12 3.02
C MET A 282 -33.06 -13.02 2.60
N ARG A 283 -32.54 -13.08 1.38
CA ARG A 283 -31.61 -12.06 0.85
C ARG A 283 -32.23 -10.67 0.86
N ARG A 284 -33.51 -10.55 0.50
CA ARG A 284 -34.22 -9.27 0.53
C ARG A 284 -34.31 -8.70 1.95
N TYR A 285 -34.57 -9.53 2.96
CA TYR A 285 -34.56 -9.09 4.36
C TYR A 285 -33.15 -8.71 4.82
N MET A 286 -32.15 -9.51 4.49
CA MET A 286 -30.74 -9.19 4.79
C MET A 286 -30.34 -7.84 4.22
N MET A 287 -30.70 -7.56 2.95
CA MET A 287 -30.40 -6.25 2.32
C MET A 287 -31.10 -5.09 3.01
N ARG A 288 -32.37 -5.25 3.45
CA ARG A 288 -33.11 -4.20 4.18
C ARG A 288 -32.50 -3.94 5.56
N ILE A 289 -32.11 -4.99 6.29
CA ILE A 289 -31.46 -4.85 7.59
C ILE A 289 -30.09 -4.18 7.42
N ALA A 290 -29.31 -4.62 6.43
CA ALA A 290 -28.03 -4.01 6.13
C ALA A 290 -28.16 -2.54 5.74
N GLN A 291 -29.19 -2.19 4.99
CA GLN A 291 -29.50 -0.79 4.62
C GLN A 291 -29.79 0.05 5.88
N GLN A 292 -30.65 -0.43 6.77
CA GLN A 292 -30.97 0.28 8.00
C GLN A 292 -29.73 0.54 8.85
N ILE A 293 -28.91 -0.50 9.05
CA ILE A 293 -27.65 -0.35 9.80
C ILE A 293 -26.68 0.62 9.09
N ALA A 294 -26.63 0.58 7.77
CA ALA A 294 -25.79 1.49 6.99
C ALA A 294 -26.24 2.95 7.18
N GLU A 295 -27.55 3.22 7.13
CA GLU A 295 -28.12 4.55 7.39
C GLU A 295 -27.81 5.02 8.81
N ASP A 296 -28.02 4.18 9.80
CA ASP A 296 -27.77 4.48 11.22
C ASP A 296 -26.28 4.74 11.52
N THR A 297 -25.38 4.15 10.74
CA THR A 297 -23.92 4.29 10.91
C THR A 297 -23.26 5.28 9.94
N GLY A 298 -24.05 5.92 9.09
CA GLY A 298 -23.56 6.89 8.12
C GLY A 298 -22.80 6.27 6.94
N CYS A 299 -23.06 5.00 6.62
CA CYS A 299 -22.57 4.37 5.41
C CYS A 299 -23.43 4.80 4.21
N LEU A 300 -22.76 5.10 3.07
CA LEU A 300 -23.40 5.65 1.88
C LEU A 300 -23.85 4.58 0.88
N ALA A 301 -23.35 3.36 1.02
CA ALA A 301 -23.64 2.25 0.10
C ALA A 301 -23.50 0.89 0.79
N LEU A 302 -24.10 -0.13 0.17
CA LEU A 302 -23.88 -1.54 0.50
C LEU A 302 -22.89 -2.15 -0.49
N ILE A 303 -22.05 -3.07 -0.01
CA ILE A 303 -21.10 -3.85 -0.81
C ILE A 303 -21.48 -5.32 -0.68
N THR A 304 -21.65 -5.99 -1.83
CA THR A 304 -21.85 -7.44 -1.90
C THR A 304 -20.69 -8.08 -2.68
N GLY A 305 -20.34 -9.31 -2.32
CA GLY A 305 -19.31 -10.10 -3.02
C GLY A 305 -19.94 -11.06 -4.03
N GLU A 306 -20.76 -10.54 -4.95
CA GLU A 306 -21.45 -11.35 -5.95
C GLU A 306 -20.87 -11.12 -7.35
N SER A 307 -20.82 -12.19 -8.13
CA SER A 307 -20.42 -12.14 -9.55
C SER A 307 -21.66 -12.06 -10.44
N ILE A 308 -21.62 -11.22 -11.47
CA ILE A 308 -22.68 -11.16 -12.50
C ILE A 308 -22.68 -12.51 -13.23
N GLY A 309 -23.83 -13.17 -13.24
CA GLY A 309 -24.02 -14.49 -13.87
C GLY A 309 -23.74 -15.69 -12.96
N GLN A 310 -23.34 -15.48 -11.72
CA GLN A 310 -23.28 -16.55 -10.72
C GLN A 310 -24.70 -16.80 -10.21
N VAL A 311 -25.19 -18.04 -10.37
CA VAL A 311 -26.47 -18.44 -9.78
C VAL A 311 -26.30 -18.46 -8.27
N ALA A 312 -27.27 -17.87 -7.55
CA ALA A 312 -27.30 -17.93 -6.09
C ALA A 312 -27.41 -19.39 -5.63
N SER A 313 -26.38 -19.89 -4.99
CA SER A 313 -26.39 -21.21 -4.33
C SER A 313 -26.84 -21.08 -2.90
#